data_a5ebd0878e4b983b541d3b709914f222
#
_entry.id   a5ebd0878e4b983b541d3b709914f222
#
_cell.length_a   1.000
_cell.length_b   1.000
_cell.length_c   1.000
_cell.angle_alpha   90.00
_cell.angle_beta   90.00
_cell.angle_gamma   90.00
#
_symmetry.space_group_name_H-M   'P 1'
#
loop_
_entity.id
_entity.type
_entity.pdbx_description
1 polymer ?
#
loop_
_entity_poly.entity_id
_entity_poly.type
_entity_poly.pdbx_seq_one_letter_code
_entity_poly.pdbx_strand_id
1 'polypeptide(L)'
;MDDGEGWRLVAASASYKAFHAFAGHAFAELARGGMVPDAGALLASARALCGGEVDLVAVDMPLGHSPIVGRRASDNLVSRVYGGRKAGVHSPSAERPGALSDGLRAEFAALGYGLCTTELRTPGVIEVYPHPALIELTGLPLRLPYKAGKTLTYWPGLDRATRVSRLLDTWGMIVGYLEAALPGAGAALVVPTRPTKAFEDRLDAVVCALVAARALDGRVRALGDTDSAVWVPLAG
;
A
#
# COMPACT_ATOMS: atom_id res chain seq x y z
N MET A 1 -10.59 -1.04 10.24
CA MET A 1 -11.97 -1.08 10.76
C MET A 1 -12.18 0.14 11.61
N ASP A 2 -13.24 0.87 11.39
CA ASP A 2 -13.74 1.91 12.30
C ASP A 2 -14.84 1.28 13.18
N ASP A 3 -14.71 1.40 14.49
CA ASP A 3 -15.67 0.86 15.47
C ASP A 3 -16.40 2.00 16.24
N GLY A 4 -16.30 3.23 15.72
CA GLY A 4 -16.85 4.45 16.35
C GLY A 4 -15.91 5.07 17.38
N GLU A 5 -14.82 4.43 17.73
CA GLU A 5 -13.72 4.98 18.53
C GLU A 5 -12.50 5.36 17.66
N GLY A 6 -12.59 5.13 16.33
CA GLY A 6 -11.57 5.41 15.32
C GLY A 6 -11.04 4.15 14.62
N TRP A 7 -10.14 4.37 13.68
CA TRP A 7 -9.56 3.29 12.88
C TRP A 7 -8.58 2.45 13.69
N ARG A 8 -8.64 1.12 13.52
CA ARG A 8 -7.66 0.17 14.07
C ARG A 8 -7.26 -0.88 13.05
N LEU A 9 -6.02 -1.37 13.14
CA LEU A 9 -5.54 -2.46 12.31
C LEU A 9 -6.01 -3.80 12.88
N VAL A 10 -6.67 -4.61 12.05
CA VAL A 10 -7.14 -5.95 12.43
C VAL A 10 -6.10 -7.01 12.10
N ALA A 11 -5.52 -6.97 10.89
CA ALA A 11 -4.53 -7.93 10.44
C ALA A 11 -3.61 -7.32 9.37
N ALA A 12 -2.38 -7.84 9.27
CA ALA A 12 -1.44 -7.53 8.20
C ALA A 12 -0.62 -8.76 7.84
N SER A 13 -0.45 -9.01 6.54
CA SER A 13 0.30 -10.13 6.02
C SER A 13 1.20 -9.70 4.86
N ALA A 14 2.31 -10.42 4.67
CA ALA A 14 3.25 -10.21 3.57
C ALA A 14 2.87 -10.99 2.30
N SER A 15 1.82 -11.78 2.32
CA SER A 15 1.36 -12.54 1.16
C SER A 15 -0.15 -12.77 1.20
N TYR A 16 -0.76 -12.85 0.03
CA TYR A 16 -2.18 -13.18 -0.11
C TYR A 16 -2.53 -14.51 0.56
N LYS A 17 -1.68 -15.52 0.41
CA LYS A 17 -1.82 -16.85 1.01
C LYS A 17 -1.91 -16.77 2.54
N ALA A 18 -1.02 -16.03 3.19
CA ALA A 18 -1.04 -15.85 4.64
C ALA A 18 -2.22 -14.99 5.08
N PHE A 19 -2.65 -14.01 4.27
CA PHE A 19 -3.83 -13.20 4.54
C PHE A 19 -5.11 -14.05 4.55
N HIS A 20 -5.29 -14.92 3.55
CA HIS A 20 -6.41 -15.86 3.51
C HIS A 20 -6.40 -16.84 4.68
N ALA A 21 -5.21 -17.29 5.11
CA ALA A 21 -5.09 -18.18 6.27
C ALA A 21 -5.53 -17.51 7.59
N PHE A 22 -5.29 -16.21 7.77
CA PHE A 22 -5.81 -15.45 8.91
C PHE A 22 -7.33 -15.43 8.97
N ALA A 23 -7.99 -15.42 7.80
CA ALA A 23 -9.44 -15.46 7.69
C ALA A 23 -10.04 -16.87 7.86
N GLY A 24 -9.23 -17.88 8.15
CA GLY A 24 -9.69 -19.27 8.34
C GLY A 24 -9.98 -20.01 7.03
N HIS A 25 -9.63 -19.46 5.87
CA HIS A 25 -9.80 -20.15 4.58
C HIS A 25 -8.75 -21.25 4.41
N ALA A 26 -9.22 -22.47 4.14
CA ALA A 26 -8.34 -23.62 3.96
C ALA A 26 -7.48 -23.49 2.69
N PHE A 27 -6.20 -23.80 2.82
CA PHE A 27 -5.17 -23.65 1.79
C PHE A 27 -5.39 -24.45 0.49
N ALA A 28 -6.24 -25.48 0.53
CA ALA A 28 -6.36 -26.44 -0.57
C ALA A 28 -6.95 -25.88 -1.86
N GLU A 29 -7.79 -24.84 -1.77
CA GLU A 29 -8.46 -24.24 -2.93
C GLU A 29 -7.68 -23.10 -3.58
N LEU A 30 -6.74 -22.48 -2.85
CA LEU A 30 -5.95 -21.32 -3.29
C LEU A 30 -4.57 -21.70 -3.86
N ALA A 31 -4.28 -22.97 -4.01
CA ALA A 31 -2.91 -23.49 -3.96
C ALA A 31 -2.20 -23.72 -5.30
N ARG A 32 -2.73 -23.41 -6.46
CA ARG A 32 -2.04 -23.80 -7.72
C ARG A 32 -1.53 -22.66 -8.61
N GLY A 33 -1.89 -21.44 -8.38
CA GLY A 33 -1.31 -20.29 -9.08
C GLY A 33 -0.53 -19.46 -8.07
N GLY A 34 0.80 -19.47 -8.13
CA GLY A 34 1.59 -18.63 -7.25
C GLY A 34 1.12 -17.20 -7.34
N MET A 35 1.02 -16.49 -6.22
CA MET A 35 1.11 -15.03 -6.04
C MET A 35 0.25 -14.08 -6.92
N VAL A 36 -0.65 -14.55 -7.76
CA VAL A 36 -1.60 -13.67 -8.45
C VAL A 36 -2.72 -13.34 -7.48
N PRO A 37 -2.99 -12.07 -7.20
CA PRO A 37 -4.10 -11.68 -6.33
C PRO A 37 -5.44 -12.04 -7.02
N ASP A 38 -6.39 -12.51 -6.23
CA ASP A 38 -7.79 -12.72 -6.62
C ASP A 38 -8.65 -11.75 -5.82
N ALA A 39 -9.34 -10.84 -6.50
CA ALA A 39 -10.10 -9.78 -5.86
C ALA A 39 -11.23 -10.33 -4.98
N GLY A 40 -11.93 -11.37 -5.43
CA GLY A 40 -13.03 -11.99 -4.69
C GLY A 40 -12.55 -12.65 -3.41
N ALA A 41 -11.46 -13.43 -3.48
CA ALA A 41 -10.87 -14.08 -2.32
C ALA A 41 -10.31 -13.05 -1.31
N LEU A 42 -9.69 -11.96 -1.79
CA LEU A 42 -9.21 -10.87 -0.92
C LEU A 42 -10.35 -10.19 -0.17
N LEU A 43 -11.44 -9.85 -0.86
CA LEU A 43 -12.62 -9.24 -0.25
C LEU A 43 -13.29 -10.19 0.74
N ALA A 44 -13.45 -11.47 0.39
CA ALA A 44 -14.01 -12.49 1.30
C ALA A 44 -13.19 -12.61 2.59
N SER A 45 -11.86 -12.65 2.47
CA SER A 45 -10.97 -12.71 3.64
C SER A 45 -11.04 -11.45 4.49
N ALA A 46 -11.08 -10.26 3.86
CA ALA A 46 -11.20 -9.00 4.57
C ALA A 46 -12.53 -8.91 5.33
N ARG A 47 -13.66 -9.29 4.70
CA ARG A 47 -14.97 -9.34 5.35
C ARG A 47 -14.98 -10.30 6.55
N ALA A 48 -14.40 -11.48 6.40
CA ALA A 48 -14.31 -12.46 7.49
C ALA A 48 -13.50 -11.93 8.69
N LEU A 49 -12.41 -11.21 8.43
CA LEU A 49 -11.55 -10.62 9.46
C LEU A 49 -12.20 -9.40 10.14
N CYS A 50 -12.90 -8.57 9.39
CA CYS A 50 -13.51 -7.33 9.89
C CYS A 50 -14.94 -7.52 10.42
N GLY A 51 -15.60 -8.62 10.07
CA GLY A 51 -17.00 -8.88 10.43
C GLY A 51 -18.00 -7.95 9.73
N GLY A 52 -17.61 -7.33 8.60
CA GLY A 52 -18.43 -6.36 7.86
C GLY A 52 -18.00 -6.20 6.40
N GLU A 53 -18.69 -5.33 5.67
CA GLU A 53 -18.34 -5.02 4.28
C GLU A 53 -17.04 -4.24 4.17
N VAL A 54 -16.41 -4.29 3.00
CA VAL A 54 -15.21 -3.54 2.66
C VAL A 54 -15.64 -2.29 1.91
N ASP A 55 -15.39 -1.12 2.48
CA ASP A 55 -15.75 0.17 1.85
C ASP A 55 -14.73 0.58 0.80
N LEU A 56 -13.43 0.36 1.06
CA LEU A 56 -12.37 0.84 0.21
C LEU A 56 -11.19 -0.13 0.17
N VAL A 57 -10.69 -0.40 -1.03
CA VAL A 57 -9.47 -1.17 -1.28
C VAL A 57 -8.36 -0.21 -1.72
N ALA A 58 -7.20 -0.25 -1.05
CA ALA A 58 -6.02 0.53 -1.41
C ALA A 58 -4.92 -0.39 -1.94
N VAL A 59 -4.40 -0.10 -3.13
CA VAL A 59 -3.47 -0.96 -3.85
C VAL A 59 -2.16 -0.22 -4.13
N ASP A 60 -1.01 -0.80 -3.71
CA ASP A 60 0.34 -0.32 -4.08
C ASP A 60 0.72 -0.89 -5.46
N MET A 61 -0.02 -0.48 -6.46
CA MET A 61 0.24 -0.87 -7.85
C MET A 61 -0.39 0.17 -8.78
N PRO A 62 0.23 0.52 -9.91
CA PRO A 62 -0.35 1.42 -10.89
C PRO A 62 -1.73 0.95 -11.36
N LEU A 63 -2.73 1.81 -11.31
CA LEU A 63 -4.09 1.56 -11.78
C LEU A 63 -4.53 2.64 -12.79
N GLY A 64 -5.36 2.26 -13.76
CA GLY A 64 -5.94 3.18 -14.74
C GLY A 64 -7.24 2.65 -15.29
N HIS A 65 -8.13 3.53 -15.76
CA HIS A 65 -9.31 3.11 -16.52
C HIS A 65 -8.90 2.56 -17.90
N SER A 66 -7.87 3.15 -18.51
CA SER A 66 -7.25 2.65 -19.74
C SER A 66 -6.16 1.61 -19.43
N PRO A 67 -5.86 0.68 -20.37
CA PRO A 67 -4.76 -0.27 -20.22
C PRO A 67 -3.42 0.43 -19.99
N ILE A 68 -2.63 -0.10 -19.05
CA ILE A 68 -1.33 0.49 -18.69
C ILE A 68 -0.26 0.04 -19.70
N VAL A 69 0.10 0.95 -20.59
CA VAL A 69 1.13 0.73 -21.61
C VAL A 69 2.39 1.57 -21.40
N GLY A 70 2.35 2.52 -20.48
CA GLY A 70 3.45 3.44 -20.21
C GLY A 70 3.11 4.44 -19.12
N ARG A 71 3.83 5.56 -19.12
CA ARG A 71 3.70 6.60 -18.10
C ARG A 71 2.37 7.31 -18.15
N ARG A 72 1.68 7.43 -17.01
CA ARG A 72 0.34 8.00 -16.86
C ARG A 72 0.41 9.46 -16.36
N ALA A 73 -0.72 10.17 -16.43
CA ALA A 73 -0.84 11.52 -15.86
C ALA A 73 -0.53 11.56 -14.35
N SER A 74 -1.00 10.56 -13.61
CA SER A 74 -0.72 10.39 -12.18
C SER A 74 0.77 10.27 -11.90
N ASP A 75 1.53 9.50 -12.68
CA ASP A 75 2.97 9.32 -12.53
C ASP A 75 3.73 10.64 -12.75
N ASN A 76 3.28 11.44 -13.72
CA ASN A 76 3.84 12.77 -13.99
C ASN A 76 3.60 13.73 -12.84
N LEU A 77 2.38 13.74 -12.31
CA LEU A 77 1.99 14.66 -11.24
C LEU A 77 2.69 14.28 -9.91
N VAL A 78 2.71 12.99 -9.55
CA VAL A 78 3.46 12.53 -8.38
C VAL A 78 4.94 12.86 -8.51
N SER A 79 5.57 12.64 -9.67
CA SER A 79 6.98 12.98 -9.88
C SER A 79 7.24 14.48 -9.83
N ARG A 80 6.30 15.31 -10.28
CA ARG A 80 6.39 16.78 -10.17
C ARG A 80 6.36 17.24 -8.71
N VAL A 81 5.48 16.65 -7.89
CA VAL A 81 5.30 17.04 -6.49
C VAL A 81 6.39 16.44 -5.58
N TYR A 82 6.75 15.17 -5.81
CA TYR A 82 7.61 14.40 -4.89
C TYR A 82 8.98 14.04 -5.46
N GLY A 83 9.29 14.35 -6.72
CA GLY A 83 10.59 14.04 -7.32
C GLY A 83 11.75 14.70 -6.59
N GLY A 84 11.61 15.98 -6.22
CA GLY A 84 12.60 16.71 -5.40
C GLY A 84 12.75 16.13 -3.98
N ARG A 85 11.71 15.46 -3.47
CA ARG A 85 11.70 14.74 -2.18
C ARG A 85 12.14 13.28 -2.31
N LYS A 86 12.77 12.90 -3.44
CA LYS A 86 13.26 11.55 -3.76
C LYS A 86 12.18 10.46 -3.85
N ALA A 87 10.92 10.83 -4.02
CA ALA A 87 9.78 9.91 -4.14
C ALA A 87 9.06 10.04 -5.50
N GLY A 88 9.80 10.31 -6.58
CA GLY A 88 9.29 10.21 -7.95
C GLY A 88 8.96 8.77 -8.32
N VAL A 89 8.03 8.60 -9.26
CA VAL A 89 7.52 7.30 -9.71
C VAL A 89 8.32 6.79 -10.89
N HIS A 90 8.55 5.49 -10.95
CA HIS A 90 9.01 4.82 -12.17
C HIS A 90 7.86 4.72 -13.17
N SER A 91 8.16 4.79 -14.46
CA SER A 91 7.14 4.57 -15.49
C SER A 91 6.73 3.11 -15.49
N PRO A 92 5.43 2.79 -15.38
CA PRO A 92 4.96 1.44 -15.63
C PRO A 92 5.07 1.07 -17.10
N SER A 93 4.92 -0.20 -17.45
CA SER A 93 4.87 -0.70 -18.81
C SER A 93 3.77 -1.75 -18.97
N ALA A 94 3.51 -2.17 -20.20
CA ALA A 94 2.57 -3.25 -20.47
C ALA A 94 2.96 -4.57 -19.76
N GLU A 95 4.27 -4.82 -19.56
CA GLU A 95 4.74 -6.01 -18.86
C GLU A 95 4.85 -5.81 -17.33
N ARG A 96 4.98 -4.52 -16.84
CA ARG A 96 5.22 -4.23 -15.41
C ARG A 96 4.51 -2.98 -14.91
N PRO A 97 3.38 -3.16 -14.16
CA PRO A 97 2.62 -4.39 -13.88
C PRO A 97 1.57 -4.70 -14.94
N GLY A 98 1.33 -3.82 -15.93
CA GLY A 98 0.44 -3.88 -17.08
C GLY A 98 -0.75 -4.83 -16.91
N ALA A 99 -0.70 -5.98 -17.57
CA ALA A 99 -1.82 -6.93 -17.57
C ALA A 99 -2.26 -7.40 -16.16
N LEU A 100 -1.34 -7.48 -15.19
CA LEU A 100 -1.69 -7.83 -13.80
C LEU A 100 -2.55 -6.74 -13.15
N SER A 101 -2.16 -5.48 -13.31
CA SER A 101 -2.92 -4.33 -12.81
C SER A 101 -4.29 -4.22 -13.45
N ASP A 102 -4.34 -4.33 -14.77
CA ASP A 102 -5.55 -4.21 -15.55
C ASP A 102 -6.53 -5.34 -15.20
N GLY A 103 -6.02 -6.57 -15.04
CA GLY A 103 -6.80 -7.74 -14.61
C GLY A 103 -7.39 -7.54 -13.22
N LEU A 104 -6.56 -7.20 -12.23
CA LEU A 104 -7.01 -7.01 -10.85
C LEU A 104 -8.04 -5.87 -10.73
N ARG A 105 -7.82 -4.75 -11.44
CA ARG A 105 -8.80 -3.66 -11.50
C ARG A 105 -10.13 -4.12 -12.09
N ALA A 106 -10.09 -4.92 -13.18
CA ALA A 106 -11.30 -5.45 -13.81
C ALA A 106 -12.06 -6.42 -12.88
N GLU A 107 -11.36 -7.27 -12.15
CA GLU A 107 -11.97 -8.16 -11.14
C GLU A 107 -12.67 -7.37 -10.03
N PHE A 108 -12.02 -6.34 -9.47
CA PHE A 108 -12.64 -5.46 -8.46
C PHE A 108 -13.86 -4.75 -9.03
N ALA A 109 -13.79 -4.22 -10.25
CA ALA A 109 -14.92 -3.56 -10.90
C ALA A 109 -16.11 -4.51 -11.12
N ALA A 110 -15.87 -5.77 -11.51
CA ALA A 110 -16.90 -6.79 -11.65
C ALA A 110 -17.59 -7.14 -10.31
N LEU A 111 -16.92 -6.90 -9.19
CA LEU A 111 -17.43 -7.08 -7.83
C LEU A 111 -18.06 -5.80 -7.25
N GLY A 112 -18.21 -4.75 -8.06
CA GLY A 112 -18.81 -3.48 -7.64
C GLY A 112 -17.83 -2.45 -7.05
N TYR A 113 -16.51 -2.76 -7.02
CA TYR A 113 -15.47 -1.87 -6.54
C TYR A 113 -14.84 -1.10 -7.70
N GLY A 114 -15.43 0.03 -8.08
CA GLY A 114 -14.91 0.88 -9.14
C GLY A 114 -13.61 1.61 -8.76
N LEU A 115 -12.75 1.85 -9.76
CA LEU A 115 -11.54 2.67 -9.55
C LEU A 115 -11.93 4.13 -9.29
N CYS A 116 -11.43 4.71 -8.20
CA CYS A 116 -11.61 6.12 -7.84
C CYS A 116 -10.38 6.92 -8.28
N THR A 117 -10.60 7.96 -9.10
CA THR A 117 -9.51 8.81 -9.61
C THR A 117 -9.65 10.27 -9.20
N THR A 118 -10.80 10.89 -9.42
CA THR A 118 -11.06 12.30 -9.06
C THR A 118 -11.96 12.45 -7.84
N GLU A 119 -12.86 11.50 -7.64
CA GLU A 119 -13.80 11.45 -6.53
C GLU A 119 -13.71 10.10 -5.83
N LEU A 120 -13.80 10.12 -4.51
CA LEU A 120 -13.92 8.90 -3.73
C LEU A 120 -15.37 8.41 -3.76
N ARG A 121 -15.53 7.13 -4.03
CA ARG A 121 -16.82 6.42 -3.97
C ARG A 121 -16.63 5.11 -3.22
N THR A 122 -17.63 4.71 -2.46
CA THR A 122 -17.67 3.44 -1.73
C THR A 122 -18.85 2.59 -2.19
N PRO A 123 -18.66 1.30 -2.41
CA PRO A 123 -17.36 0.60 -2.38
C PRO A 123 -16.46 1.00 -3.55
N GLY A 124 -15.15 1.01 -3.33
CA GLY A 124 -14.20 1.48 -4.35
C GLY A 124 -12.78 0.96 -4.21
N VAL A 125 -11.97 1.26 -5.23
CA VAL A 125 -10.52 0.98 -5.26
C VAL A 125 -9.75 2.26 -5.47
N ILE A 126 -8.65 2.45 -4.77
CA ILE A 126 -7.71 3.55 -4.94
C ILE A 126 -6.29 3.03 -5.15
N GLU A 127 -5.51 3.73 -5.96
CA GLU A 127 -4.06 3.53 -6.05
C GLU A 127 -3.38 4.34 -4.96
N VAL A 128 -2.46 3.70 -4.25
CA VAL A 128 -1.60 4.32 -3.23
C VAL A 128 -0.14 4.06 -3.58
N TYR A 129 0.70 5.06 -3.37
CA TYR A 129 2.14 4.91 -3.44
C TYR A 129 2.75 5.19 -2.06
N PRO A 130 3.31 4.17 -1.36
CA PRO A 130 3.73 4.30 0.03
C PRO A 130 4.77 5.39 0.29
N HIS A 131 5.68 5.67 -0.66
CA HIS A 131 6.71 6.68 -0.45
C HIS A 131 6.17 8.11 -0.27
N PRO A 132 5.34 8.66 -1.17
CA PRO A 132 4.64 9.92 -0.92
C PRO A 132 3.76 9.89 0.32
N ALA A 133 3.03 8.78 0.52
CA ALA A 133 2.17 8.63 1.68
C ALA A 133 2.96 8.76 3.00
N LEU A 134 4.09 8.08 3.14
CA LEU A 134 4.95 8.18 4.31
C LEU A 134 5.53 9.57 4.51
N ILE A 135 5.85 10.30 3.44
CA ILE A 135 6.31 11.69 3.51
C ILE A 135 5.24 12.57 4.17
N GLU A 136 3.99 12.47 3.73
CA GLU A 136 2.90 13.27 4.27
C GLU A 136 2.48 12.83 5.68
N LEU A 137 2.41 11.52 5.94
CA LEU A 137 2.06 10.95 7.24
C LEU A 137 3.09 11.30 8.33
N THR A 138 4.38 11.36 7.98
CA THR A 138 5.45 11.64 8.95
C THR A 138 5.86 13.11 9.01
N GLY A 139 5.46 13.93 8.04
CA GLY A 139 5.91 15.32 7.90
C GLY A 139 7.39 15.47 7.54
N LEU A 140 8.10 14.37 7.25
CA LEU A 140 9.52 14.42 6.93
C LEU A 140 9.77 15.03 5.54
N PRO A 141 10.87 15.76 5.34
CA PRO A 141 11.10 16.48 4.10
C PRO A 141 11.43 15.57 2.92
N LEU A 142 11.96 14.38 3.16
CA LEU A 142 12.43 13.45 2.14
C LEU A 142 11.87 12.05 2.36
N ARG A 143 11.85 11.27 1.30
CA ARG A 143 11.54 9.85 1.31
C ARG A 143 12.36 9.11 2.35
N LEU A 144 11.69 8.30 3.17
CA LEU A 144 12.34 7.42 4.14
C LEU A 144 13.13 6.29 3.47
N PRO A 145 14.35 5.99 3.97
CA PRO A 145 15.20 4.93 3.44
C PRO A 145 14.84 3.56 4.04
N TYR A 146 13.68 3.01 3.69
CA TYR A 146 13.15 1.80 4.31
C TYR A 146 13.11 0.55 3.42
N LYS A 147 13.53 0.64 2.14
CA LYS A 147 13.54 -0.53 1.24
C LYS A 147 14.79 -1.38 1.47
N ALA A 148 14.61 -2.65 1.88
CA ALA A 148 15.68 -3.58 2.24
C ALA A 148 16.73 -3.76 1.12
N GLY A 149 16.30 -3.85 -0.13
CA GLY A 149 17.17 -3.99 -1.29
C GLY A 149 17.97 -2.73 -1.68
N LYS A 150 17.76 -1.58 -1.00
CA LYS A 150 18.39 -0.30 -1.36
C LYS A 150 19.35 0.27 -0.30
N THR A 151 19.72 -0.52 0.70
CA THR A 151 20.58 -0.04 1.81
C THR A 151 21.93 0.49 1.36
N LEU A 152 22.54 -0.11 0.33
CA LEU A 152 23.80 0.40 -0.24
C LEU A 152 23.63 1.75 -0.93
N THR A 153 22.49 1.97 -1.60
CA THR A 153 22.16 3.25 -2.25
C THR A 153 21.85 4.33 -1.21
N TYR A 154 21.22 3.97 -0.11
CA TYR A 154 20.87 4.92 0.95
C TYR A 154 22.10 5.37 1.74
N TRP A 155 23.02 4.45 2.01
CA TRP A 155 24.19 4.68 2.86
C TRP A 155 25.46 4.13 2.22
N PRO A 156 25.90 4.74 1.10
CA PRO A 156 27.17 4.36 0.49
C PRO A 156 28.32 4.65 1.45
N GLY A 157 29.30 3.78 1.48
CA GLY A 157 30.48 3.92 2.35
C GLY A 157 30.32 3.38 3.77
N LEU A 158 29.10 3.04 4.22
CA LEU A 158 28.90 2.34 5.50
C LEU A 158 29.08 0.83 5.33
N ASP A 159 29.57 0.17 6.39
CA ASP A 159 29.62 -1.29 6.44
C ASP A 159 28.20 -1.89 6.50
N ARG A 160 28.12 -3.20 6.24
CA ARG A 160 26.84 -3.90 6.17
C ARG A 160 26.06 -3.87 7.49
N ALA A 161 26.74 -4.03 8.62
CA ALA A 161 26.08 -4.08 9.93
C ALA A 161 25.43 -2.74 10.26
N THR A 162 26.17 -1.65 10.03
CA THR A 162 25.66 -0.28 10.24
C THR A 162 24.46 0.03 9.31
N ARG A 163 24.52 -0.38 8.03
CA ARG A 163 23.37 -0.20 7.11
C ARG A 163 22.14 -0.96 7.56
N VAL A 164 22.32 -2.19 8.05
CA VAL A 164 21.23 -3.01 8.59
C VAL A 164 20.62 -2.36 9.83
N SER A 165 21.44 -1.91 10.79
CA SER A 165 20.96 -1.21 11.99
C SER A 165 20.11 0.01 11.60
N ARG A 166 20.60 0.88 10.72
CA ARG A 166 19.87 2.08 10.27
C ARG A 166 18.54 1.74 9.58
N LEU A 167 18.49 0.64 8.83
CA LEU A 167 17.25 0.19 8.21
C LEU A 167 16.23 -0.26 9.26
N LEU A 168 16.67 -1.05 10.24
CA LEU A 168 15.81 -1.53 11.32
C LEU A 168 15.32 -0.36 12.20
N ASP A 169 16.17 0.62 12.48
CA ASP A 169 15.80 1.86 13.18
C ASP A 169 14.74 2.65 12.38
N THR A 170 14.92 2.75 11.05
CA THR A 170 13.93 3.38 10.18
C THR A 170 12.59 2.63 10.21
N TRP A 171 12.61 1.31 10.18
CA TRP A 171 11.40 0.51 10.30
C TRP A 171 10.72 0.71 11.66
N GLY A 172 11.48 0.71 12.76
CA GLY A 172 10.96 0.99 14.11
C GLY A 172 10.27 2.35 14.19
N MET A 173 10.90 3.38 13.61
CA MET A 173 10.31 4.71 13.53
C MET A 173 8.99 4.72 12.74
N ILE A 174 8.95 4.08 11.55
CA ILE A 174 7.72 4.01 10.75
C ILE A 174 6.62 3.26 11.51
N VAL A 175 6.95 2.14 12.15
CA VAL A 175 5.98 1.38 12.97
C VAL A 175 5.42 2.24 14.10
N GLY A 176 6.25 3.05 14.76
CA GLY A 176 5.80 4.00 15.78
C GLY A 176 4.80 5.03 15.24
N TYR A 177 5.04 5.59 14.06
CA TYR A 177 4.08 6.50 13.40
C TYR A 177 2.78 5.77 13.01
N LEU A 178 2.89 4.56 12.50
CA LEU A 178 1.71 3.77 12.12
C LEU A 178 0.88 3.39 13.33
N GLU A 179 1.49 2.97 14.44
CA GLU A 179 0.77 2.66 15.69
C GLU A 179 0.03 3.87 16.25
N ALA A 180 0.66 5.05 16.22
CA ALA A 180 0.01 6.28 16.68
C ALA A 180 -1.20 6.69 15.83
N ALA A 181 -1.17 6.38 14.53
CA ALA A 181 -2.23 6.74 13.58
C ALA A 181 -3.27 5.63 13.36
N LEU A 182 -2.90 4.37 13.63
CA LEU A 182 -3.69 3.18 13.39
C LEU A 182 -3.35 2.13 14.47
N PRO A 183 -3.97 2.20 15.65
CA PRO A 183 -3.75 1.27 16.75
C PRO A 183 -3.81 -0.19 16.30
N GLY A 184 -2.90 -1.03 16.82
CA GLY A 184 -2.72 -2.42 16.41
C GLY A 184 -1.63 -2.62 15.34
N ALA A 185 -1.12 -1.54 14.73
CA ALA A 185 -0.03 -1.65 13.75
C ALA A 185 1.27 -2.16 14.38
N GLY A 186 1.60 -1.74 15.58
CA GLY A 186 2.80 -2.22 16.32
C GLY A 186 2.76 -3.71 16.60
N ALA A 187 1.59 -4.23 16.98
CA ALA A 187 1.42 -5.67 17.21
C ALA A 187 1.51 -6.48 15.90
N ALA A 188 0.98 -5.94 14.80
CA ALA A 188 1.03 -6.59 13.48
C ALA A 188 2.40 -6.45 12.78
N LEU A 189 3.16 -5.40 13.08
CA LEU A 189 4.44 -5.04 12.46
C LEU A 189 5.61 -5.18 13.43
N VAL A 190 5.77 -6.33 14.07
CA VAL A 190 6.96 -6.59 14.89
C VAL A 190 8.20 -6.54 14.02
N VAL A 191 9.08 -5.56 14.27
CA VAL A 191 10.32 -5.37 13.49
C VAL A 191 11.22 -6.58 13.66
N PRO A 192 11.62 -7.26 12.58
CA PRO A 192 12.45 -8.45 12.67
C PRO A 192 13.90 -8.10 13.02
N THR A 193 14.64 -9.07 13.55
CA THR A 193 16.07 -8.91 13.85
C THR A 193 16.95 -8.83 12.61
N ARG A 194 16.43 -9.21 11.45
CA ARG A 194 17.10 -9.14 10.14
C ARG A 194 16.16 -8.59 9.08
N PRO A 195 16.66 -7.75 8.16
CA PRO A 195 15.85 -7.22 7.08
C PRO A 195 15.28 -8.34 6.18
N THR A 196 13.97 -8.28 5.93
CA THR A 196 13.27 -9.18 5.02
C THR A 196 12.35 -8.41 4.08
N LYS A 197 12.21 -8.88 2.84
CA LYS A 197 11.24 -8.31 1.89
C LYS A 197 9.81 -8.50 2.41
N ALA A 198 9.53 -9.62 3.05
CA ALA A 198 8.22 -9.91 3.64
C ALA A 198 7.78 -8.87 4.69
N PHE A 199 8.70 -8.35 5.50
CA PHE A 199 8.37 -7.26 6.43
C PHE A 199 8.10 -5.94 5.69
N GLU A 200 8.93 -5.62 4.68
CA GLU A 200 8.74 -4.43 3.85
C GLU A 200 7.39 -4.45 3.14
N ASP A 201 6.99 -5.59 2.52
CA ASP A 201 5.70 -5.73 1.85
C ASP A 201 4.52 -5.58 2.82
N ARG A 202 4.64 -6.14 4.02
CA ARG A 202 3.64 -5.98 5.07
C ARG A 202 3.52 -4.54 5.55
N LEU A 203 4.64 -3.84 5.67
CA LEU A 203 4.67 -2.42 6.03
C LEU A 203 3.99 -1.57 4.95
N ASP A 204 4.30 -1.80 3.66
CA ASP A 204 3.64 -1.11 2.54
C ASP A 204 2.12 -1.35 2.55
N ALA A 205 1.66 -2.58 2.84
CA ALA A 205 0.24 -2.90 2.94
C ALA A 205 -0.47 -2.13 4.07
N VAL A 206 0.19 -1.97 5.23
CA VAL A 206 -0.37 -1.19 6.36
C VAL A 206 -0.40 0.31 6.03
N VAL A 207 0.60 0.83 5.32
CA VAL A 207 0.57 2.22 4.81
C VAL A 207 -0.60 2.42 3.86
N CYS A 208 -0.85 1.50 2.93
CA CYS A 208 -2.02 1.55 2.04
C CYS A 208 -3.33 1.54 2.82
N ALA A 209 -3.46 0.68 3.83
CA ALA A 209 -4.65 0.62 4.68
C ALA A 209 -4.89 1.94 5.45
N LEU A 210 -3.82 2.56 5.98
CA LEU A 210 -3.93 3.86 6.63
C LEU A 210 -4.35 4.97 5.66
N VAL A 211 -3.86 4.95 4.41
CA VAL A 211 -4.31 5.90 3.38
C VAL A 211 -5.78 5.69 3.05
N ALA A 212 -6.26 4.44 2.96
CA ALA A 212 -7.68 4.16 2.76
C ALA A 212 -8.53 4.70 3.93
N ALA A 213 -8.13 4.49 5.17
CA ALA A 213 -8.79 5.05 6.35
C ALA A 213 -8.86 6.60 6.28
N ARG A 214 -7.73 7.24 5.96
CA ARG A 214 -7.70 8.70 5.75
C ARG A 214 -8.58 9.15 4.59
N ALA A 215 -8.71 8.33 3.54
CA ALA A 215 -9.60 8.63 2.42
C ALA A 215 -11.07 8.63 2.84
N LEU A 216 -11.49 7.65 3.63
CA LEU A 216 -12.83 7.58 4.18
C LEU A 216 -13.14 8.73 5.15
N ASP A 217 -12.12 9.26 5.84
CA ASP A 217 -12.22 10.49 6.65
C ASP A 217 -12.17 11.79 5.82
N GLY A 218 -12.05 11.72 4.49
CA GLY A 218 -11.91 12.90 3.63
C GLY A 218 -10.56 13.63 3.73
N ARG A 219 -9.52 12.95 4.26
CA ARG A 219 -8.19 13.51 4.57
C ARG A 219 -7.12 13.08 3.58
N VAL A 220 -7.47 13.04 2.30
CA VAL A 220 -6.58 12.70 1.19
C VAL A 220 -6.78 13.64 0.02
N ARG A 221 -5.85 13.60 -0.93
CA ARG A 221 -5.99 14.22 -2.25
C ARG A 221 -5.60 13.25 -3.35
N ALA A 222 -6.27 13.33 -4.49
CA ALA A 222 -5.91 12.60 -5.69
C ALA A 222 -4.85 13.39 -6.49
N LEU A 223 -3.82 12.70 -6.96
CA LEU A 223 -2.81 13.24 -7.87
C LEU A 223 -2.89 12.48 -9.19
N GLY A 224 -3.57 13.07 -10.16
CA GLY A 224 -3.81 12.46 -11.46
C GLY A 224 -4.89 13.17 -12.25
N ASP A 225 -5.61 12.42 -13.06
CA ASP A 225 -6.71 12.85 -13.89
C ASP A 225 -7.90 11.88 -13.79
N THR A 226 -8.82 11.92 -14.75
CA THR A 226 -9.98 11.03 -14.81
C THR A 226 -9.60 9.58 -15.17
N ASP A 227 -8.42 9.34 -15.75
CA ASP A 227 -7.96 8.00 -16.13
C ASP A 227 -7.17 7.32 -15.02
N SER A 228 -6.29 8.05 -14.33
CA SER A 228 -5.43 7.50 -13.27
C SER A 228 -5.14 8.52 -12.19
N ALA A 229 -5.12 8.09 -10.93
CA ALA A 229 -4.70 8.93 -9.82
C ALA A 229 -4.04 8.12 -8.70
N VAL A 230 -3.02 8.71 -8.10
CA VAL A 230 -2.42 8.24 -6.84
C VAL A 230 -3.01 9.05 -5.70
N TRP A 231 -3.58 8.38 -4.71
CA TRP A 231 -4.15 9.02 -3.54
C TRP A 231 -3.10 9.18 -2.44
N VAL A 232 -2.98 10.39 -1.92
CA VAL A 232 -1.96 10.74 -0.93
C VAL A 232 -2.64 11.41 0.26
N PRO A 233 -2.27 11.08 1.51
CA PRO A 233 -2.82 11.73 2.68
C PRO A 233 -2.56 13.24 2.65
N LEU A 234 -3.43 14.01 3.24
CA LEU A 234 -3.13 15.40 3.59
C LEU A 234 -2.18 15.40 4.78
N ALA A 235 -1.23 16.35 4.79
CA ALA A 235 -0.37 16.55 5.95
C ALA A 235 -1.21 16.79 7.20
N GLY A 236 -0.85 16.15 8.30
CA GLY A 236 -1.55 16.27 9.57
C GLY A 236 -1.25 17.55 10.31
#